data_c892b7bd3479038ee45ae8b253dc1d64
#
_entry.id   c892b7bd3479038ee45ae8b253dc1d64
#
_cell.length_a   1.000
_cell.length_b   1.000
_cell.length_c   1.000
_cell.angle_alpha   90.00
_cell.angle_beta   90.00
_cell.angle_gamma   90.00
#
_symmetry.space_group_name_H-M   'P 1'
#
loop_
_entity.id
_entity.type
_entity.pdbx_description
1 polymer ?
#
loop_
_entity_poly.entity_id
_entity_poly.type
_entity_poly.pdbx_seq_one_letter_code
_entity_poly.pdbx_strand_id
1 'polypeptide(L)'
;MTPEAVRYRFRNHILKRGLIADHEVSIFPYPHQSSDLTSFAIDFKDQAVLARFVNSLTNKPFVLNYAKATGANKLIAHFFTPKIEFSQLIDSLNQLIEMHVVERFFHVVLDISSYKRQTVAYEFFEKGKWTYNH
;
A
#
# COMPACT_ATOMS: atom_id res chain seq x y z
N MET A 1 -6.04 -3.03 -17.01
CA MET A 1 -7.06 -2.17 -16.40
C MET A 1 -6.36 -1.05 -15.65
N THR A 2 -6.79 0.18 -15.84
CA THR A 2 -6.21 1.32 -15.14
C THR A 2 -6.70 1.39 -13.69
N PRO A 3 -5.95 2.04 -12.77
CA PRO A 3 -6.42 2.27 -11.41
C PRO A 3 -7.74 3.03 -11.34
N GLU A 4 -7.96 3.98 -12.24
CA GLU A 4 -9.21 4.74 -12.33
C GLU A 4 -10.38 3.84 -12.73
N ALA A 5 -10.19 2.90 -13.65
CA ALA A 5 -11.22 1.96 -14.06
C ALA A 5 -11.59 1.01 -12.90
N VAL A 6 -10.62 0.59 -12.10
CA VAL A 6 -10.86 -0.23 -10.91
C VAL A 6 -11.68 0.55 -9.89
N ARG A 7 -11.32 1.80 -9.62
CA ARG A 7 -12.07 2.67 -8.70
C ARG A 7 -13.49 2.90 -9.17
N TYR A 8 -13.67 3.16 -10.47
CA TYR A 8 -14.98 3.37 -11.07
C TYR A 8 -15.87 2.15 -10.87
N ARG A 9 -15.37 0.95 -11.18
CA ARG A 9 -16.10 -0.29 -11.00
C ARG A 9 -16.46 -0.53 -9.54
N PHE A 10 -15.53 -0.28 -8.63
CA PHE A 10 -15.76 -0.43 -7.21
C PHE A 10 -16.92 0.48 -6.75
N ARG A 11 -16.86 1.77 -7.10
CA ARG A 11 -17.90 2.72 -6.72
C ARG A 11 -19.25 2.40 -7.33
N ASN A 12 -19.29 2.10 -8.62
CA ASN A 12 -20.55 2.01 -9.34
C ASN A 12 -21.20 0.62 -9.26
N HIS A 13 -20.41 -0.44 -9.18
CA HIS A 13 -20.95 -1.79 -9.21
C HIS A 13 -20.94 -2.48 -7.86
N ILE A 14 -20.13 -2.06 -6.93
CA ILE A 14 -20.01 -2.69 -5.63
C ILE A 14 -20.65 -1.83 -4.55
N LEU A 15 -20.17 -0.60 -4.37
CA LEU A 15 -20.68 0.28 -3.31
C LEU A 15 -22.14 0.68 -3.54
N LYS A 16 -22.49 1.09 -4.76
CA LYS A 16 -23.87 1.52 -5.08
C LYS A 16 -24.90 0.40 -4.96
N ARG A 17 -24.49 -0.83 -5.22
CA ARG A 17 -25.36 -1.99 -5.11
C ARG A 17 -25.42 -2.58 -3.71
N GLY A 18 -24.66 -2.00 -2.76
CA GLY A 18 -24.62 -2.50 -1.40
C GLY A 18 -24.05 -3.90 -1.24
N LEU A 19 -23.24 -4.35 -2.22
CA LEU A 19 -22.63 -5.67 -2.17
C LEU A 19 -21.58 -5.77 -1.08
N ILE A 20 -20.97 -4.65 -0.70
CA ILE A 20 -20.02 -4.56 0.39
C ILE A 20 -20.46 -3.42 1.29
N ALA A 21 -21.19 -3.74 2.36
CA ALA A 21 -21.75 -2.72 3.25
C ALA A 21 -20.73 -2.24 4.29
N ASP A 22 -19.92 -3.14 4.80
CA ASP A 22 -19.11 -2.96 5.99
C ASP A 22 -17.78 -3.68 5.93
N HIS A 23 -17.34 -4.05 4.71
CA HIS A 23 -16.05 -4.70 4.51
C HIS A 23 -15.15 -3.85 3.64
N GLU A 24 -13.88 -3.84 3.98
CA GLU A 24 -12.85 -3.27 3.14
C GLU A 24 -12.38 -4.31 2.13
N VAL A 25 -12.37 -3.93 0.85
CA VAL A 25 -11.91 -4.80 -0.22
C VAL A 25 -10.55 -4.34 -0.70
N SER A 26 -9.59 -5.24 -0.70
CA SER A 26 -8.28 -5.02 -1.31
C SER A 26 -8.36 -5.37 -2.78
N ILE A 27 -8.10 -4.40 -3.64
CA ILE A 27 -8.09 -4.60 -5.09
C ILE A 27 -6.65 -4.49 -5.58
N PHE A 28 -6.15 -5.58 -6.16
CA PHE A 28 -4.81 -5.61 -6.73
C PHE A 28 -4.92 -5.34 -8.23
N PRO A 29 -4.23 -4.30 -8.75
CA PRO A 29 -4.36 -3.91 -10.15
C PRO A 29 -3.64 -4.85 -11.13
N TYR A 30 -2.81 -5.77 -10.62
CA TYR A 30 -2.03 -6.69 -11.44
C TYR A 30 -2.32 -8.13 -11.09
N PRO A 31 -2.09 -9.09 -12.02
CA PRO A 31 -2.27 -10.51 -11.72
C PRO A 31 -1.32 -10.99 -10.62
N HIS A 32 -1.86 -11.75 -9.66
CA HIS A 32 -1.08 -12.26 -8.52
C HIS A 32 0.07 -13.18 -8.96
N GLN A 33 -0.12 -13.95 -10.03
CA GLN A 33 0.87 -14.92 -10.49
C GLN A 33 2.14 -14.25 -11.04
N SER A 34 2.02 -13.03 -11.55
CA SER A 34 3.12 -12.30 -12.19
C SER A 34 3.56 -11.07 -11.42
N SER A 35 3.11 -10.91 -10.18
CA SER A 35 3.36 -9.71 -9.39
C SER A 35 3.75 -10.07 -7.96
N ASP A 36 4.54 -9.20 -7.35
CA ASP A 36 4.97 -9.34 -5.98
C ASP A 36 4.41 -8.20 -5.11
N LEU A 37 3.96 -8.57 -3.92
CA LEU A 37 3.66 -7.61 -2.86
C LEU A 37 4.90 -7.45 -2.01
N THR A 38 5.42 -6.24 -1.94
CA THR A 38 6.66 -5.96 -1.22
C THR A 38 6.44 -4.86 -0.19
N SER A 39 6.90 -5.10 1.03
CA SER A 39 6.94 -4.09 2.07
C SER A 39 8.29 -3.41 2.06
N PHE A 40 8.31 -2.08 1.99
CA PHE A 40 9.51 -1.26 2.03
C PHE A 40 9.53 -0.41 3.28
N ALA A 41 10.72 -0.28 3.87
CA ALA A 41 11.02 0.72 4.88
C ALA A 41 12.13 1.59 4.33
N ILE A 42 11.85 2.86 4.08
CA ILE A 42 12.77 3.76 3.39
C ILE A 42 13.11 4.92 4.32
N ASP A 43 14.39 5.11 4.59
CA ASP A 43 14.90 6.24 5.37
C ASP A 43 15.38 7.35 4.45
N PHE A 44 14.85 8.55 4.64
CA PHE A 44 15.18 9.71 3.83
C PHE A 44 16.14 10.65 4.57
N LYS A 45 16.79 11.50 3.79
CA LYS A 45 17.72 12.50 4.30
C LYS A 45 17.04 13.48 5.27
N ASP A 46 15.85 13.96 4.92
CA ASP A 46 15.10 14.92 5.72
C ASP A 46 13.60 14.85 5.38
N GLN A 47 12.80 15.63 6.10
CA GLN A 47 11.34 15.65 5.92
C GLN A 47 10.92 16.24 4.59
N ALA A 48 11.64 17.20 4.05
CA ALA A 48 11.31 17.83 2.76
C ALA A 48 11.43 16.82 1.62
N VAL A 49 12.49 16.01 1.64
CA VAL A 49 12.71 14.95 0.65
C VAL A 49 11.65 13.87 0.79
N LEU A 50 11.34 13.47 2.02
CA LEU A 50 10.28 12.51 2.30
C LEU A 50 8.94 12.98 1.73
N ALA A 51 8.58 14.25 1.96
CA ALA A 51 7.34 14.82 1.45
C ALA A 51 7.28 14.82 -0.08
N ARG A 52 8.37 15.14 -0.75
CA ARG A 52 8.45 15.09 -2.21
C ARG A 52 8.27 13.67 -2.74
N PHE A 53 8.90 12.70 -2.09
CA PHE A 53 8.77 11.30 -2.49
C PHE A 53 7.33 10.83 -2.32
N VAL A 54 6.70 11.13 -1.18
CA VAL A 54 5.30 10.77 -0.92
C VAL A 54 4.38 11.40 -1.97
N ASN A 55 4.60 12.66 -2.33
CA ASN A 55 3.81 13.31 -3.37
C ASN A 55 3.98 12.61 -4.73
N SER A 56 5.16 12.08 -5.01
CA SER A 56 5.41 11.35 -6.25
C SER A 56 4.68 10.02 -6.31
N LEU A 57 4.28 9.45 -5.17
CA LEU A 57 3.54 8.19 -5.12
C LEU A 57 2.05 8.35 -5.45
N THR A 58 1.56 9.59 -5.47
CA THR A 58 0.14 9.86 -5.76
C THR A 58 -0.22 9.34 -7.15
N ASN A 59 -1.28 8.54 -7.22
CA ASN A 59 -1.79 7.95 -8.48
C ASN A 59 -0.84 6.96 -9.17
N LYS A 60 0.14 6.44 -8.47
CA LYS A 60 0.97 5.36 -9.01
C LYS A 60 0.26 4.02 -8.82
N PRO A 61 0.09 3.22 -9.91
CA PRO A 61 -0.70 2.00 -9.83
C PRO A 61 -0.08 0.91 -8.95
N PHE A 62 1.22 0.94 -8.76
CA PHE A 62 1.92 -0.08 -7.95
C PHE A 62 1.87 0.20 -6.45
N VAL A 63 1.41 1.38 -6.04
CA VAL A 63 1.36 1.74 -4.62
C VAL A 63 0.05 1.24 -4.02
N LEU A 64 0.14 0.28 -3.11
CA LEU A 64 -1.03 -0.26 -2.42
C LEU A 64 -1.41 0.62 -1.23
N ASN A 65 -0.45 0.93 -0.39
CA ASN A 65 -0.60 1.85 0.73
C ASN A 65 0.76 2.34 1.22
N TYR A 66 0.76 3.39 2.02
CA TYR A 66 1.96 3.89 2.67
C TYR A 66 1.60 4.70 3.90
N ALA A 67 2.58 4.84 4.81
CA ALA A 67 2.47 5.71 5.98
C ALA A 67 3.84 6.25 6.36
N LYS A 68 3.88 7.51 6.81
CA LYS A 68 5.08 8.10 7.38
C LYS A 68 5.21 7.71 8.84
N ALA A 69 6.41 7.37 9.28
CA ALA A 69 6.66 7.09 10.69
C ALA A 69 6.71 8.38 11.50
N THR A 70 6.19 8.34 12.70
CA THR A 70 6.24 9.47 13.61
C THR A 70 7.65 9.60 14.20
N GLY A 71 8.20 10.83 14.18
CA GLY A 71 9.49 11.12 14.79
C GLY A 71 10.71 10.66 14.00
N ALA A 72 10.53 10.26 12.74
CA ALA A 72 11.62 9.81 11.89
C ALA A 72 11.38 10.22 10.44
N ASN A 73 12.45 10.28 9.64
CA ASN A 73 12.36 10.52 8.21
C ASN A 73 12.15 9.21 7.45
N LYS A 74 11.18 8.43 7.89
CA LYS A 74 10.96 7.07 7.40
C LYS A 74 9.58 6.92 6.80
N LEU A 75 9.52 6.21 5.68
CA LEU A 75 8.28 5.80 5.02
C LEU A 75 8.17 4.29 5.06
N ILE A 76 7.01 3.80 5.45
CA ILE A 76 6.66 2.38 5.30
C ILE A 76 5.65 2.30 4.16
N ALA A 77 5.96 1.51 3.15
CA ALA A 77 5.12 1.43 1.96
C ALA A 77 4.95 -0.02 1.52
N HIS A 78 3.77 -0.34 1.04
CA HIS A 78 3.48 -1.63 0.40
C HIS A 78 3.28 -1.39 -1.09
N PHE A 79 4.13 -1.99 -1.90
CA PHE A 79 4.07 -1.89 -3.35
C PHE A 79 3.69 -3.24 -3.94
N PHE A 80 2.78 -3.21 -4.89
CA PHE A 80 2.37 -4.38 -5.65
C PHE A 80 2.83 -4.18 -7.09
N THR A 81 3.93 -4.83 -7.46
CA THR A 81 4.60 -4.60 -8.73
C THR A 81 4.69 -5.87 -9.57
N PRO A 82 4.57 -5.77 -10.90
CA PRO A 82 4.93 -6.89 -11.76
C PRO A 82 6.37 -7.34 -11.51
N LYS A 83 6.59 -8.64 -11.48
CA LYS A 83 7.92 -9.22 -11.18
C LYS A 83 9.00 -8.70 -12.12
N ILE A 84 8.64 -8.48 -13.39
CA ILE A 84 9.60 -7.99 -14.40
C ILE A 84 10.02 -6.54 -14.14
N GLU A 85 9.25 -5.77 -13.38
CA GLU A 85 9.55 -4.37 -13.08
C GLU A 85 10.22 -4.18 -11.73
N PHE A 86 10.30 -5.23 -10.92
CA PHE A 86 10.84 -5.13 -9.57
C PHE A 86 12.31 -4.67 -9.55
N SER A 87 13.13 -5.20 -10.45
CA SER A 87 14.54 -4.81 -10.53
C SER A 87 14.71 -3.33 -10.86
N GLN A 88 13.84 -2.77 -11.71
CA GLN A 88 13.87 -1.35 -12.03
C GLN A 88 13.53 -0.49 -10.82
N LEU A 89 12.59 -0.93 -10.00
CA LEU A 89 12.24 -0.25 -8.76
C LEU A 89 13.42 -0.22 -7.80
N ILE A 90 14.08 -1.36 -7.61
CA ILE A 90 15.27 -1.46 -6.75
C ILE A 90 16.40 -0.58 -7.29
N ASP A 91 16.64 -0.60 -8.60
CA ASP A 91 17.66 0.24 -9.23
C ASP A 91 17.37 1.72 -9.01
N SER A 92 16.11 2.13 -9.10
CA SER A 92 15.69 3.50 -8.87
C SER A 92 15.97 3.93 -7.43
N LEU A 93 15.66 3.07 -6.45
CA LEU A 93 15.94 3.35 -5.05
C LEU A 93 17.45 3.45 -4.78
N ASN A 94 18.25 2.59 -5.41
CA ASN A 94 19.72 2.67 -5.30
C ASN A 94 20.26 3.97 -5.90
N GLN A 95 19.71 4.44 -7.01
CA GLN A 95 20.07 5.74 -7.57
C GLN A 95 19.76 6.88 -6.60
N LEU A 96 18.64 6.80 -5.89
CA LEU A 96 18.29 7.81 -4.89
C LEU A 96 19.28 7.80 -3.71
N ILE A 97 19.82 6.63 -3.36
CA ILE A 97 20.90 6.54 -2.36
C ILE A 97 22.16 7.24 -2.88
N GLU A 98 22.56 6.98 -4.12
CA GLU A 98 23.72 7.65 -4.73
C GLU A 98 23.57 9.15 -4.80
N MET A 99 22.34 9.64 -4.99
CA MET A 99 22.02 11.06 -5.02
C MET A 99 21.88 11.68 -3.62
N HIS A 100 22.07 10.90 -2.56
CA HIS A 100 21.91 11.33 -1.16
C HIS A 100 20.48 11.78 -0.82
N VAL A 101 19.49 11.30 -1.54
CA VAL A 101 18.06 11.56 -1.30
C VAL A 101 17.52 10.53 -0.30
N VAL A 102 17.89 9.27 -0.49
CA VAL A 102 17.56 8.16 0.40
C VAL A 102 18.84 7.74 1.12
N GLU A 103 18.77 7.56 2.44
CA GLU A 103 19.91 7.09 3.21
C GLU A 103 20.06 5.58 3.10
N ARG A 104 18.94 4.87 3.24
CA ARG A 104 18.91 3.41 3.15
C ARG A 104 17.47 2.95 2.96
N PHE A 105 17.32 1.72 2.52
CA PHE A 105 16.00 1.08 2.51
C PHE A 105 16.12 -0.41 2.79
N PHE A 106 15.04 -0.97 3.32
CA PHE A 106 14.87 -2.41 3.50
C PHE A 106 13.61 -2.84 2.77
N HIS A 107 13.60 -4.07 2.30
CA HIS A 107 12.40 -4.61 1.69
C HIS A 107 12.22 -6.08 2.06
N VAL A 108 10.96 -6.50 2.11
CA VAL A 108 10.57 -7.89 2.31
C VAL A 108 9.50 -8.22 1.30
N VAL A 109 9.72 -9.25 0.50
CA VAL A 109 8.68 -9.74 -0.40
C VAL A 109 7.71 -10.59 0.41
N LEU A 110 6.43 -10.23 0.36
CA LEU A 110 5.39 -10.89 1.15
C LEU A 110 4.75 -12.01 0.34
N ASP A 111 4.39 -13.07 1.02
CA ASP A 111 3.59 -14.15 0.42
C ASP A 111 2.14 -13.69 0.32
N ILE A 112 1.69 -13.41 -0.89
CA ILE A 112 0.33 -12.93 -1.14
C ILE A 112 -0.72 -13.92 -0.65
N SER A 113 -0.44 -15.22 -0.77
CA SER A 113 -1.38 -16.25 -0.33
C SER A 113 -1.62 -16.24 1.18
N SER A 114 -0.65 -15.73 1.95
CA SER A 114 -0.77 -15.58 3.40
C SER A 114 -1.27 -14.21 3.82
N TYR A 115 -1.36 -13.25 2.89
CA TYR A 115 -1.77 -11.89 3.19
C TYR A 115 -3.25 -11.87 3.56
N LYS A 116 -3.52 -11.43 4.77
CA LYS A 116 -4.88 -11.30 5.29
C LYS A 116 -5.08 -9.90 5.83
N ARG A 117 -6.21 -9.31 5.47
CA ARG A 117 -6.63 -8.05 5.99
C ARG A 117 -7.82 -8.29 6.92
N GLN A 118 -7.66 -7.93 8.17
CA GLN A 118 -8.74 -8.06 9.12
C GLN A 118 -9.67 -6.86 8.99
N THR A 119 -10.93 -7.15 8.76
CA THR A 119 -11.97 -6.13 8.80
C THR A 119 -12.43 -5.94 10.24
N VAL A 120 -13.13 -4.83 10.47
CA VAL A 120 -13.72 -4.58 11.77
C VAL A 120 -14.78 -5.65 12.06
N ALA A 121 -14.70 -6.27 13.23
CA ALA A 121 -15.67 -7.27 13.67
C ALA A 121 -16.93 -6.58 14.19
N TYR A 122 -17.85 -6.30 13.28
CA TYR A 122 -19.07 -5.56 13.60
C TYR A 122 -20.00 -6.30 14.57
N GLU A 123 -19.86 -7.61 14.70
CA GLU A 123 -20.60 -8.37 15.69
C GLU A 123 -20.30 -7.95 17.14
N PHE A 124 -19.17 -7.30 17.36
CA PHE A 124 -18.83 -6.75 18.67
C PHE A 124 -19.29 -5.29 18.86
N PHE A 125 -19.98 -4.73 17.87
CA PHE A 125 -20.47 -3.36 17.94
C PHE A 125 -21.98 -3.37 18.13
N GLU A 126 -22.44 -3.01 19.33
CA GLU A 126 -23.86 -2.97 19.68
C GLU A 126 -24.25 -1.62 20.25
N LYS A 127 -25.40 -1.11 19.85
CA LYS A 127 -26.03 0.13 20.40
C LYS A 127 -25.05 1.31 20.44
N GLY A 128 -24.23 1.46 19.37
CA GLY A 128 -23.24 2.53 19.30
C GLY A 128 -22.00 2.33 20.15
N LYS A 129 -21.79 1.14 20.69
CA LYS A 129 -20.63 0.82 21.55
C LYS A 129 -20.00 -0.50 21.14
N TRP A 130 -18.68 -0.58 21.32
CA TRP A 130 -17.94 -1.81 21.14
C TRP A 130 -18.06 -2.68 22.39
N THR A 131 -18.45 -3.93 22.20
CA THR A 131 -18.53 -4.93 23.26
C THR A 131 -17.51 -6.02 22.97
N TYR A 132 -16.42 -6.04 23.74
CA TYR A 132 -15.43 -7.11 23.64
C TYR A 132 -15.54 -8.02 24.85
N ASN A 133 -15.61 -9.32 24.58
CA ASN A 133 -15.45 -10.33 25.60
C ASN A 133 -13.97 -10.68 25.70
N HIS A 134 -13.35 -10.25 26.76
CA HIS A 134 -11.96 -10.58 27.06
C HIS A 134 -11.84 -11.91 27.77
#